data_0462a6a85523419d5ebda517bcf5ccc2
#
_entry.id   0462a6a85523419d5ebda517bcf5ccc2
#
_cell.length_a   1.000
_cell.length_b   1.000
_cell.length_c   1.000
_cell.angle_alpha   90.00
_cell.angle_beta   90.00
_cell.angle_gamma   90.00
#
_symmetry.space_group_name_H-M   'P 1'
#
loop_
_entity.id
_entity.type
_entity.pdbx_description
1 polymer ?
#
loop_
_entity_poly.entity_id
_entity_poly.type
_entity_poly.pdbx_seq_one_letter_code
_entity_poly.pdbx_strand_id
1 'polypeptide(L)'
;MTVYIFEMLFVLFAGALLYSRKVSKKTFLILSFFTMALILGLRGETVGEDTAHYIDVFEKTKYISWKTIFTSGTDIVYDTIWNVDRSMEVGYVLLNKIVRIFTSNAQWILVIVAFTTCYLMAKFVYDNCDRVFLPTYIIFCESLYMQSFNLARQTLAIAIGLQAYTLLKKECRHSNIKAILAIFIAFLFHKSAILKTSDINDCL
;
A
#
# COMPACT_ATOMS: atom_id res chain seq x y z
N MET A 1 -10.40 -12.28 -14.32
CA MET A 1 -9.74 -13.60 -14.17
C MET A 1 -8.46 -13.70 -15.00
N THR A 2 -8.50 -13.47 -16.33
CA THR A 2 -7.35 -13.66 -17.24
C THR A 2 -6.08 -12.90 -16.81
N VAL A 3 -6.20 -11.64 -16.38
CA VAL A 3 -5.06 -10.81 -15.96
C VAL A 3 -4.33 -11.39 -14.75
N TYR A 4 -5.07 -11.92 -13.76
CA TYR A 4 -4.47 -12.54 -12.57
C TYR A 4 -3.76 -13.86 -12.88
N ILE A 5 -4.31 -14.65 -13.80
CA ILE A 5 -3.65 -15.88 -14.26
C ILE A 5 -2.35 -15.53 -14.99
N PHE A 6 -2.40 -14.51 -15.85
CA PHE A 6 -1.20 -14.02 -16.52
C PHE A 6 -0.13 -13.56 -15.53
N GLU A 7 -0.51 -12.79 -14.53
CA GLU A 7 0.41 -12.30 -13.49
C GLU A 7 1.01 -13.47 -12.68
N MET A 8 0.19 -14.45 -12.31
CA MET A 8 0.65 -15.66 -11.63
C MET A 8 1.71 -16.40 -12.46
N LEU A 9 1.43 -16.62 -13.74
CA LEU A 9 2.36 -17.27 -14.66
C LEU A 9 3.63 -16.45 -14.85
N PHE A 10 3.52 -15.11 -14.91
CA PHE A 10 4.65 -14.21 -15.01
C PHE A 10 5.57 -14.30 -13.78
N VAL A 11 5.02 -14.28 -12.57
CA VAL A 11 5.79 -14.40 -11.32
C VAL A 11 6.47 -15.77 -11.23
N LEU A 12 5.78 -16.86 -11.65
CA LEU A 12 6.37 -18.20 -11.73
C LEU A 12 7.53 -18.26 -12.74
N PHE A 13 7.34 -17.67 -13.92
CA PHE A 13 8.39 -17.60 -14.94
C PHE A 13 9.61 -16.78 -14.46
N ALA A 14 9.37 -15.60 -13.87
CA ALA A 14 10.43 -14.80 -13.28
C ALA A 14 11.16 -15.56 -12.15
N GLY A 15 10.42 -16.36 -11.36
CA GLY A 15 10.98 -17.26 -10.35
C GLY A 15 11.86 -18.36 -10.93
N ALA A 16 11.47 -18.94 -12.05
CA ALA A 16 12.29 -19.93 -12.77
C ALA A 16 13.60 -19.29 -13.29
N LEU A 17 13.55 -18.04 -13.77
CA LEU A 17 14.75 -17.30 -14.16
C LEU A 17 15.65 -16.98 -12.97
N LEU A 18 15.08 -16.66 -11.80
CA LEU A 18 15.82 -16.47 -10.56
C LEU A 18 16.51 -17.77 -10.12
N TYR A 19 15.79 -18.89 -10.14
CA TYR A 19 16.33 -20.20 -9.77
C TYR A 19 17.48 -20.64 -10.69
N SER A 20 17.33 -20.40 -12.00
CA SER A 20 18.38 -20.67 -12.99
C SER A 20 19.51 -19.63 -12.99
N ARG A 21 19.55 -18.71 -12.03
CA ARG A 21 20.55 -17.63 -11.86
C ARG A 21 20.67 -16.70 -13.07
N LYS A 22 19.66 -16.64 -13.94
CA LYS A 22 19.63 -15.72 -15.09
C LYS A 22 19.26 -14.29 -14.68
N VAL A 23 18.60 -14.11 -13.54
CA VAL A 23 18.27 -12.79 -12.98
C VAL A 23 18.70 -12.71 -11.51
N SER A 24 18.99 -11.48 -11.05
CA SER A 24 19.31 -11.23 -9.65
C SER A 24 18.06 -11.19 -8.77
N LYS A 25 18.23 -11.35 -7.42
CA LYS A 25 17.14 -11.16 -6.46
C LYS A 25 16.43 -9.80 -6.65
N LYS A 26 17.21 -8.73 -6.84
CA LYS A 26 16.71 -7.38 -7.05
C LYS A 26 15.89 -7.27 -8.34
N THR A 27 16.40 -7.82 -9.44
CA THR A 27 15.72 -7.81 -10.74
C THR A 27 14.40 -8.58 -10.67
N PHE A 28 14.39 -9.75 -10.03
CA PHE A 28 13.16 -10.53 -9.81
C PHE A 28 12.09 -9.73 -9.06
N LEU A 29 12.46 -9.10 -7.93
CA LEU A 29 11.54 -8.31 -7.14
C LEU A 29 11.01 -7.10 -7.91
N ILE A 30 11.89 -6.39 -8.64
CA ILE A 30 11.47 -5.25 -9.46
C ILE A 30 10.46 -5.70 -10.51
N LEU A 31 10.74 -6.77 -11.25
CA LEU A 31 9.83 -7.27 -12.29
C LEU A 31 8.49 -7.67 -11.70
N SER A 32 8.47 -8.51 -10.66
CA SER A 32 7.24 -9.02 -10.05
C SER A 32 6.39 -7.91 -9.44
N PHE A 33 6.96 -7.06 -8.59
CA PHE A 33 6.18 -6.01 -7.93
C PHE A 33 5.85 -4.82 -8.83
N PHE A 34 6.60 -4.59 -9.90
CA PHE A 34 6.26 -3.59 -10.91
C PHE A 34 5.02 -3.99 -11.70
N THR A 35 4.94 -5.25 -12.17
CA THR A 35 3.75 -5.75 -12.88
C THR A 35 2.53 -5.79 -11.96
N MET A 36 2.69 -6.23 -10.70
CA MET A 36 1.64 -6.14 -9.68
C MET A 36 1.14 -4.69 -9.49
N ALA A 37 2.07 -3.72 -9.41
CA ALA A 37 1.73 -2.31 -9.26
C ALA A 37 1.00 -1.74 -10.48
N LEU A 38 1.40 -2.15 -11.70
CA LEU A 38 0.70 -1.75 -12.93
C LEU A 38 -0.74 -2.24 -12.95
N ILE A 39 -0.96 -3.53 -12.66
CA ILE A 39 -2.31 -4.12 -12.64
C ILE A 39 -3.16 -3.43 -11.58
N LEU A 40 -2.62 -3.24 -10.38
CA LEU A 40 -3.33 -2.62 -9.27
C LEU A 40 -3.59 -1.13 -9.51
N GLY A 41 -2.63 -0.39 -10.08
CA GLY A 41 -2.70 1.05 -10.28
C GLY A 41 -3.51 1.46 -11.51
N LEU A 42 -3.52 0.63 -12.56
CA LEU A 42 -4.25 0.91 -13.80
C LEU A 42 -5.64 0.27 -13.84
N ARG A 43 -6.12 -0.25 -12.70
CA ARG A 43 -7.46 -0.83 -12.61
C ARG A 43 -8.53 0.21 -12.92
N GLY A 44 -9.61 -0.25 -13.56
CA GLY A 44 -10.80 0.58 -13.80
C GLY A 44 -11.61 0.79 -12.51
N GLU A 45 -12.50 1.77 -12.54
CA GLU A 45 -13.39 2.14 -11.43
C GLU A 45 -14.26 0.98 -10.92
N THR A 46 -14.62 0.06 -11.80
CA THR A 46 -15.45 -1.11 -11.48
C THR A 46 -14.69 -2.29 -10.89
N VAL A 47 -13.37 -2.18 -10.76
CA VAL A 47 -12.51 -3.23 -10.23
C VAL A 47 -12.18 -2.95 -8.77
N GLY A 48 -12.73 -3.78 -7.85
CA GLY A 48 -12.65 -3.61 -6.41
C GLY A 48 -13.83 -2.78 -5.86
N GLU A 49 -14.37 -3.22 -4.72
CA GLU A 49 -15.57 -2.63 -4.12
C GLU A 49 -15.38 -1.17 -3.72
N ASP A 50 -14.20 -0.81 -3.22
CA ASP A 50 -13.91 0.53 -2.71
C ASP A 50 -13.30 1.47 -3.76
N THR A 51 -13.03 1.01 -4.99
CA THR A 51 -12.32 1.85 -5.99
C THR A 51 -13.11 3.10 -6.36
N ALA A 52 -14.41 2.96 -6.61
CA ALA A 52 -15.31 4.12 -6.86
C ALA A 52 -15.30 5.10 -5.68
N HIS A 53 -15.25 4.58 -4.44
CA HIS A 53 -15.15 5.40 -3.24
C HIS A 53 -13.83 6.18 -3.17
N TYR A 54 -12.69 5.57 -3.52
CA TYR A 54 -11.40 6.28 -3.57
C TYR A 54 -11.39 7.40 -4.62
N ILE A 55 -12.03 7.20 -5.76
CA ILE A 55 -12.21 8.21 -6.80
C ILE A 55 -13.08 9.37 -6.28
N ASP A 56 -14.21 9.06 -5.63
CA ASP A 56 -15.09 10.06 -5.00
C ASP A 56 -14.36 10.90 -3.96
N VAL A 57 -13.57 10.28 -3.08
CA VAL A 57 -12.71 10.99 -2.12
C VAL A 57 -11.77 11.96 -2.82
N PHE A 58 -11.11 11.51 -3.88
CA PHE A 58 -10.19 12.35 -4.64
C PHE A 58 -10.92 13.56 -5.23
N GLU A 59 -12.10 13.38 -5.83
CA GLU A 59 -12.88 14.47 -6.39
C GLU A 59 -13.36 15.47 -5.32
N LYS A 60 -13.87 14.98 -4.20
CA LYS A 60 -14.37 15.82 -3.09
C LYS A 60 -13.25 16.53 -2.33
N THR A 61 -12.04 16.00 -2.35
CA THR A 61 -10.86 16.64 -1.75
C THR A 61 -10.61 18.05 -2.31
N LYS A 62 -11.13 18.39 -3.49
CA LYS A 62 -11.13 19.75 -4.05
C LYS A 62 -11.73 20.76 -3.07
N TYR A 63 -12.83 20.40 -2.43
CA TYR A 63 -13.62 21.27 -1.57
C TYR A 63 -13.13 21.31 -0.12
N ILE A 64 -12.27 20.37 0.29
CA ILE A 64 -11.71 20.32 1.65
C ILE A 64 -10.61 21.38 1.78
N SER A 65 -10.70 22.27 2.77
CA SER A 65 -9.66 23.26 3.00
C SER A 65 -8.43 22.62 3.67
N TRP A 66 -7.25 23.21 3.46
CA TRP A 66 -6.04 22.78 4.19
C TRP A 66 -6.21 22.90 5.71
N LYS A 67 -6.88 23.97 6.17
CA LYS A 67 -7.18 24.16 7.60
C LYS A 67 -7.99 22.97 8.13
N THR A 68 -9.03 22.54 7.43
CA THR A 68 -9.85 21.39 7.83
C THR A 68 -9.00 20.13 7.97
N ILE A 69 -8.09 19.85 7.03
CA ILE A 69 -7.21 18.66 7.10
C ILE A 69 -6.38 18.66 8.39
N PHE A 70 -5.84 19.80 8.80
CA PHE A 70 -4.98 19.88 9.99
C PHE A 70 -5.75 20.05 11.31
N THR A 71 -7.03 20.42 11.28
CA THR A 71 -7.84 20.64 12.49
C THR A 71 -8.85 19.51 12.77
N SER A 72 -9.12 18.62 11.82
CA SER A 72 -10.11 17.54 11.93
C SER A 72 -9.65 16.33 12.77
N GLY A 73 -8.45 16.37 13.34
CA GLY A 73 -7.91 15.23 14.08
C GLY A 73 -7.53 14.06 13.16
N THR A 74 -8.05 12.87 13.43
CA THR A 74 -7.67 11.65 12.68
C THR A 74 -8.55 11.37 11.48
N ASP A 75 -9.77 11.94 11.43
CA ASP A 75 -10.76 11.66 10.39
C ASP A 75 -11.37 12.94 9.84
N ILE A 76 -11.64 12.90 8.54
CA ILE A 76 -12.38 13.93 7.83
C ILE A 76 -13.69 13.32 7.34
N VAL A 77 -14.80 13.90 7.78
CA VAL A 77 -16.14 13.49 7.35
C VAL A 77 -16.49 14.19 6.05
N TYR A 78 -17.03 13.46 5.10
CA TYR A 78 -17.54 13.99 3.83
C TYR A 78 -18.65 13.08 3.29
N ASP A 79 -19.51 13.64 2.46
CA ASP A 79 -20.55 12.90 1.76
C ASP A 79 -19.95 11.98 0.70
N THR A 80 -20.53 10.80 0.57
CA THR A 80 -20.20 9.84 -0.48
C THR A 80 -21.22 9.88 -1.62
N ILE A 81 -20.94 9.14 -2.68
CA ILE A 81 -21.85 8.93 -3.82
C ILE A 81 -23.25 8.46 -3.34
N TRP A 82 -23.31 7.77 -2.19
CA TRP A 82 -24.55 7.21 -1.65
C TRP A 82 -25.22 8.11 -0.60
N ASN A 83 -24.86 9.39 -0.51
CA ASN A 83 -25.34 10.34 0.52
C ASN A 83 -25.20 9.81 1.96
N VAL A 84 -24.19 9.01 2.22
CA VAL A 84 -23.86 8.53 3.55
C VAL A 84 -22.59 9.24 4.00
N ASP A 85 -22.65 9.94 5.12
CA ASP A 85 -21.48 10.54 5.74
C ASP A 85 -20.48 9.44 6.10
N ARG A 86 -19.33 9.48 5.47
CA ARG A 86 -18.22 8.58 5.79
C ARG A 86 -17.01 9.39 6.25
N SER A 87 -16.29 8.81 7.18
CA SER A 87 -15.01 9.35 7.60
C SER A 87 -13.86 8.71 6.84
N MET A 88 -12.83 9.51 6.56
CA MET A 88 -11.60 9.05 5.93
C MET A 88 -10.41 9.54 6.74
N GLU A 89 -9.41 8.69 6.92
CA GLU A 89 -8.23 9.02 7.67
C GLU A 89 -7.46 10.19 7.03
N VAL A 90 -6.97 11.09 7.89
CA VAL A 90 -6.35 12.37 7.49
C VAL A 90 -5.14 12.17 6.56
N GLY A 91 -4.35 11.11 6.76
CA GLY A 91 -3.18 10.84 5.91
C GLY A 91 -3.56 10.53 4.47
N TYR A 92 -4.66 9.79 4.27
CA TYR A 92 -5.14 9.50 2.92
C TYR A 92 -5.72 10.73 2.24
N VAL A 93 -6.50 11.55 2.96
CA VAL A 93 -7.04 12.82 2.43
C VAL A 93 -5.91 13.79 2.11
N LEU A 94 -4.89 13.87 2.96
CA LEU A 94 -3.69 14.68 2.71
C LEU A 94 -2.96 14.24 1.44
N LEU A 95 -2.78 12.94 1.25
CA LEU A 95 -2.17 12.40 0.03
C LEU A 95 -2.99 12.78 -1.22
N ASN A 96 -4.33 12.62 -1.16
CA ASN A 96 -5.22 13.04 -2.24
C ASN A 96 -5.06 14.54 -2.54
N LYS A 97 -5.01 15.37 -1.50
CA LYS A 97 -4.85 16.82 -1.64
C LYS A 97 -3.53 17.20 -2.32
N ILE A 98 -2.45 16.52 -1.96
CA ILE A 98 -1.13 16.73 -2.58
C ILE A 98 -1.15 16.30 -4.05
N VAL A 99 -1.66 15.12 -4.34
CA VAL A 99 -1.75 14.61 -5.74
C VAL A 99 -2.59 15.56 -6.60
N ARG A 100 -3.67 16.10 -6.03
CA ARG A 100 -4.56 17.02 -6.74
C ARG A 100 -3.91 18.37 -7.10
N ILE A 101 -2.81 18.75 -6.49
CA ILE A 101 -2.03 19.94 -6.91
C ILE A 101 -1.46 19.72 -8.33
N PHE A 102 -1.09 18.49 -8.66
CA PHE A 102 -0.41 18.14 -9.90
C PHE A 102 -1.36 17.65 -11.00
N THR A 103 -2.49 17.07 -10.63
CA THR A 103 -3.45 16.49 -11.59
C THR A 103 -4.88 16.51 -11.08
N SER A 104 -5.84 16.64 -11.99
CA SER A 104 -7.26 16.46 -11.72
C SER A 104 -7.76 15.04 -12.00
N ASN A 105 -6.92 14.17 -12.58
CA ASN A 105 -7.31 12.79 -12.90
C ASN A 105 -7.12 11.88 -11.67
N ALA A 106 -8.23 11.34 -11.17
CA ALA A 106 -8.28 10.45 -10.00
C ALA A 106 -7.50 9.14 -10.18
N GLN A 107 -7.23 8.71 -11.43
CA GLN A 107 -6.43 7.50 -11.67
C GLN A 107 -5.04 7.59 -11.01
N TRP A 108 -4.47 8.79 -10.92
CA TRP A 108 -3.14 8.97 -10.34
C TRP A 108 -3.05 8.64 -8.86
N ILE A 109 -4.13 8.81 -8.07
CA ILE A 109 -4.09 8.38 -6.67
C ILE A 109 -4.01 6.87 -6.57
N LEU A 110 -4.74 6.13 -7.42
CA LEU A 110 -4.67 4.67 -7.47
C LEU A 110 -3.27 4.20 -7.85
N VAL A 111 -2.67 4.82 -8.87
CA VAL A 111 -1.30 4.53 -9.33
C VAL A 111 -0.29 4.78 -8.19
N ILE A 112 -0.32 5.95 -7.56
CA ILE A 112 0.63 6.31 -6.51
C ILE A 112 0.52 5.36 -5.31
N VAL A 113 -0.70 5.05 -4.86
CA VAL A 113 -0.93 4.12 -3.76
C VAL A 113 -0.45 2.72 -4.12
N ALA A 114 -0.76 2.22 -5.34
CA ALA A 114 -0.35 0.91 -5.81
C ALA A 114 1.17 0.77 -5.88
N PHE A 115 1.84 1.72 -6.53
CA PHE A 115 3.30 1.69 -6.67
C PHE A 115 4.00 1.82 -5.31
N THR A 116 3.51 2.69 -4.43
CA THR A 116 4.08 2.84 -3.09
C THR A 116 3.93 1.57 -2.28
N THR A 117 2.74 0.95 -2.29
CA THR A 117 2.46 -0.31 -1.57
C THR A 117 3.36 -1.43 -2.08
N CYS A 118 3.40 -1.66 -3.41
CA CYS A 118 4.21 -2.71 -4.02
C CYS A 118 5.72 -2.46 -3.78
N TYR A 119 6.18 -1.23 -3.87
CA TYR A 119 7.58 -0.88 -3.57
C TYR A 119 7.96 -1.20 -2.12
N LEU A 120 7.12 -0.83 -1.16
CA LEU A 120 7.38 -1.11 0.26
C LEU A 120 7.36 -2.61 0.56
N MET A 121 6.44 -3.37 -0.05
CA MET A 121 6.41 -4.83 0.08
C MET A 121 7.66 -5.48 -0.54
N ALA A 122 8.05 -5.07 -1.75
CA ALA A 122 9.27 -5.55 -2.41
C ALA A 122 10.52 -5.27 -1.55
N LYS A 123 10.60 -4.05 -1.00
CA LYS A 123 11.67 -3.63 -0.11
C LYS A 123 11.72 -4.47 1.16
N PHE A 124 10.56 -4.75 1.78
CA PHE A 124 10.48 -5.60 2.96
C PHE A 124 11.00 -7.02 2.67
N VAL A 125 10.57 -7.62 1.56
CA VAL A 125 11.04 -8.94 1.14
C VAL A 125 12.55 -8.93 0.86
N TYR A 126 13.05 -7.89 0.20
CA TYR A 126 14.48 -7.76 -0.09
C TYR A 126 15.34 -7.66 1.18
N ASP A 127 14.89 -6.85 2.15
CA ASP A 127 15.65 -6.55 3.38
C ASP A 127 15.58 -7.71 4.41
N ASN A 128 14.54 -8.56 4.37
CA ASN A 128 14.28 -9.53 5.44
C ASN A 128 14.34 -11.00 5.00
N CYS A 129 14.31 -11.29 3.69
CA CYS A 129 14.24 -12.67 3.17
C CYS A 129 15.45 -13.02 2.33
N ASP A 130 16.11 -14.14 2.67
CA ASP A 130 17.20 -14.69 1.86
C ASP A 130 16.68 -15.29 0.55
N ARG A 131 15.54 -15.98 0.61
CA ARG A 131 14.85 -16.59 -0.53
C ARG A 131 13.63 -15.76 -0.88
N VAL A 132 13.76 -14.87 -1.86
CA VAL A 132 12.74 -13.87 -2.20
C VAL A 132 11.54 -14.41 -3.01
N PHE A 133 11.69 -15.57 -3.67
CA PHE A 133 10.63 -16.14 -4.51
C PHE A 133 9.38 -16.49 -3.70
N LEU A 134 9.55 -17.33 -2.67
CA LEU A 134 8.43 -17.83 -1.89
C LEU A 134 7.64 -16.73 -1.19
N PRO A 135 8.27 -15.77 -0.47
CA PRO A 135 7.52 -14.64 0.12
C PRO A 135 6.78 -13.80 -0.93
N THR A 136 7.39 -13.54 -2.10
CA THR A 136 6.72 -12.80 -3.18
C THR A 136 5.50 -13.56 -3.70
N TYR A 137 5.63 -14.87 -3.91
CA TYR A 137 4.55 -15.71 -4.39
C TYR A 137 3.41 -15.80 -3.36
N ILE A 138 3.73 -15.90 -2.06
CA ILE A 138 2.75 -15.87 -0.97
C ILE A 138 2.00 -14.53 -0.95
N ILE A 139 2.70 -13.39 -1.03
CA ILE A 139 2.06 -12.05 -1.08
C ILE A 139 1.09 -11.95 -2.24
N PHE A 140 1.41 -12.55 -3.39
CA PHE A 140 0.56 -12.56 -4.57
C PHE A 140 -0.64 -13.51 -4.40
N CYS A 141 -0.42 -14.76 -3.98
CA CYS A 141 -1.45 -15.81 -3.89
C CYS A 141 -2.35 -15.63 -2.66
N GLU A 142 -1.80 -15.14 -1.56
CA GLU A 142 -2.54 -14.82 -0.36
C GLU A 142 -3.43 -13.59 -0.55
N SER A 143 -4.38 -13.44 0.31
CA SER A 143 -5.37 -12.36 0.24
C SER A 143 -4.77 -10.94 0.25
N LEU A 144 -3.49 -10.76 0.62
CA LEU A 144 -2.89 -9.43 0.81
C LEU A 144 -2.84 -8.61 -0.48
N TYR A 145 -2.37 -9.19 -1.60
CA TYR A 145 -2.39 -8.51 -2.90
C TYR A 145 -3.83 -8.33 -3.42
N MET A 146 -4.66 -9.37 -3.31
CA MET A 146 -6.05 -9.31 -3.75
C MET A 146 -6.87 -8.32 -2.90
N GLN A 147 -6.60 -8.24 -1.59
CA GLN A 147 -7.20 -7.25 -0.71
C GLN A 147 -6.81 -5.82 -1.09
N SER A 148 -5.64 -5.60 -1.71
CA SER A 148 -5.21 -4.27 -2.15
C SER A 148 -6.16 -3.65 -3.18
N PHE A 149 -6.97 -4.44 -3.88
CA PHE A 149 -8.00 -3.93 -4.79
C PHE A 149 -9.18 -3.29 -4.04
N ASN A 150 -9.51 -3.81 -2.87
CA ASN A 150 -10.62 -3.32 -2.04
C ASN A 150 -10.11 -2.41 -0.91
N LEU A 151 -9.08 -2.84 -0.20
CA LEU A 151 -8.58 -2.20 1.04
C LEU A 151 -7.25 -1.46 0.80
N ALA A 152 -7.16 -0.63 -0.25
CA ALA A 152 -5.91 0.01 -0.67
C ALA A 152 -5.22 0.82 0.44
N ARG A 153 -5.98 1.52 1.29
CA ARG A 153 -5.44 2.28 2.44
C ARG A 153 -4.86 1.37 3.51
N GLN A 154 -5.57 0.30 3.83
CA GLN A 154 -5.15 -0.67 4.85
C GLN A 154 -3.88 -1.40 4.39
N THR A 155 -3.81 -1.84 3.14
CA THR A 155 -2.63 -2.52 2.61
C THR A 155 -1.42 -1.60 2.51
N LEU A 156 -1.63 -0.31 2.19
CA LEU A 156 -0.57 0.71 2.27
C LEU A 156 -0.08 0.88 3.72
N ALA A 157 -1.00 0.97 4.68
CA ALA A 157 -0.64 1.09 6.10
C ALA A 157 0.13 -0.15 6.60
N ILE A 158 -0.28 -1.36 6.19
CA ILE A 158 0.46 -2.60 6.48
C ILE A 158 1.87 -2.55 5.86
N ALA A 159 2.00 -2.14 4.60
CA ALA A 159 3.29 -2.06 3.92
C ALA A 159 4.24 -1.06 4.60
N ILE A 160 3.73 0.07 5.13
CA ILE A 160 4.50 1.02 5.95
C ILE A 160 4.88 0.39 7.30
N GLY A 161 3.95 -0.31 7.96
CA GLY A 161 4.19 -1.01 9.23
C GLY A 161 5.29 -2.08 9.12
N LEU A 162 5.35 -2.80 8.01
CA LEU A 162 6.43 -3.76 7.72
C LEU A 162 7.81 -3.09 7.65
N GLN A 163 7.89 -1.80 7.26
CA GLN A 163 9.17 -1.06 7.33
C GLN A 163 9.56 -0.76 8.78
N ALA A 164 8.59 -0.51 9.68
CA ALA A 164 8.89 -0.34 11.11
C ALA A 164 9.53 -1.59 11.71
N TYR A 165 9.00 -2.77 11.40
CA TYR A 165 9.61 -4.05 11.79
C TYR A 165 11.06 -4.18 11.30
N THR A 166 11.30 -3.87 10.01
CA THR A 166 12.66 -3.90 9.44
C THR A 166 13.61 -2.93 10.13
N LEU A 167 13.10 -1.76 10.55
CA LEU A 167 13.90 -0.76 11.29
C LEU A 167 14.25 -1.23 12.70
N LEU A 168 13.31 -1.84 13.42
CA LEU A 168 13.54 -2.39 14.76
C LEU A 168 14.60 -3.48 14.73
N LYS A 169 14.55 -4.37 13.74
CA LYS A 169 15.52 -5.46 13.57
C LYS A 169 16.97 -4.96 13.35
N LYS A 170 17.15 -3.74 12.84
CA LYS A 170 18.50 -3.20 12.49
C LYS A 170 19.31 -2.67 13.67
N GLU A 171 18.80 -2.63 14.90
CA GLU A 171 19.46 -2.20 16.15
C GLU A 171 20.35 -0.93 16.04
N CYS A 172 20.02 0.00 15.16
CA CYS A 172 20.76 1.24 15.00
C CYS A 172 20.30 2.30 15.99
N ARG A 173 21.21 3.20 16.43
CA ARG A 173 20.96 4.25 17.45
C ARG A 173 19.66 5.05 17.29
N HIS A 174 19.11 5.18 16.07
CA HIS A 174 17.86 5.92 15.79
C HIS A 174 16.79 5.04 15.17
N SER A 175 16.94 3.71 15.16
CA SER A 175 15.98 2.79 14.54
C SER A 175 14.62 2.84 15.24
N ASN A 176 14.60 2.93 16.58
CA ASN A 176 13.35 2.99 17.35
C ASN A 176 12.53 4.24 17.02
N ILE A 177 13.18 5.42 16.92
CA ILE A 177 12.49 6.66 16.56
C ILE A 177 11.91 6.58 15.15
N LYS A 178 12.68 6.04 14.19
CA LYS A 178 12.21 5.85 12.82
C LYS A 178 11.08 4.82 12.73
N ALA A 179 11.13 3.77 13.52
CA ALA A 179 10.07 2.76 13.59
C ALA A 179 8.78 3.36 14.17
N ILE A 180 8.86 4.12 15.26
CA ILE A 180 7.71 4.83 15.85
C ILE A 180 7.12 5.80 14.82
N LEU A 181 7.95 6.55 14.09
CA LEU A 181 7.48 7.45 13.05
C LEU A 181 6.77 6.68 11.91
N ALA A 182 7.31 5.53 11.50
CA ALA A 182 6.68 4.68 10.47
C ALA A 182 5.32 4.16 10.94
N ILE A 183 5.20 3.71 12.20
CA ILE A 183 3.93 3.27 12.80
C ILE A 183 2.93 4.44 12.85
N PHE A 184 3.38 5.62 13.24
CA PHE A 184 2.54 6.82 13.27
C PHE A 184 2.03 7.19 11.87
N ILE A 185 2.91 7.13 10.85
CA ILE A 185 2.51 7.36 9.46
C ILE A 185 1.49 6.28 9.02
N ALA A 186 1.73 5.00 9.32
CA ALA A 186 0.79 3.93 9.00
C ALA A 186 -0.60 4.19 9.61
N PHE A 187 -0.65 4.64 10.87
CA PHE A 187 -1.89 5.00 11.57
C PHE A 187 -2.66 6.14 10.88
N LEU A 188 -1.96 7.13 10.33
CA LEU A 188 -2.60 8.22 9.58
C LEU A 188 -3.29 7.73 8.30
N PHE A 189 -2.87 6.59 7.73
CA PHE A 189 -3.51 5.98 6.57
C PHE A 189 -4.60 4.98 6.94
N HIS A 190 -4.45 4.29 8.08
CA HIS A 190 -5.47 3.37 8.56
C HIS A 190 -5.31 3.06 10.06
N LYS A 191 -6.36 3.32 10.84
CA LYS A 191 -6.33 3.21 12.30
C LYS A 191 -5.99 1.82 12.82
N SER A 192 -6.41 0.75 12.13
CA SER A 192 -6.10 -0.63 12.54
C SER A 192 -4.61 -1.00 12.45
N ALA A 193 -3.77 -0.13 11.87
CA ALA A 193 -2.33 -0.37 11.84
C ALA A 193 -1.71 -0.45 13.25
N ILE A 194 -2.28 0.21 14.26
CA ILE A 194 -1.81 0.12 15.65
C ILE A 194 -2.13 -1.26 16.26
N LEU A 195 -3.31 -1.81 16.00
CA LEU A 195 -3.72 -3.09 16.59
C LEU A 195 -2.86 -4.26 16.11
N LYS A 196 -2.40 -4.21 14.86
CA LYS A 196 -1.52 -5.26 14.30
C LYS A 196 -0.07 -5.15 14.79
N THR A 197 0.34 -4.03 15.36
CA THR A 197 1.68 -3.88 15.94
C THR A 197 1.75 -4.36 17.39
N SER A 198 0.62 -4.45 18.12
CA SER A 198 0.59 -5.07 19.45
C SER A 198 0.89 -6.57 19.41
N ASP A 199 0.41 -7.28 18.38
CA ASP A 199 0.65 -8.71 18.20
C ASP A 199 2.13 -9.06 17.92
N ILE A 200 2.92 -8.09 17.48
CA ILE A 200 4.36 -8.27 17.23
C ILE A 200 5.15 -8.27 18.55
N ASN A 201 4.68 -7.58 19.58
CA ASN A 201 5.35 -7.55 20.88
C ASN A 201 5.16 -8.84 21.68
N ASP A 202 4.15 -9.64 21.38
CA ASP A 202 3.90 -10.94 22.01
C ASP A 202 4.74 -12.07 21.40
N CYS A 203 5.47 -11.78 20.31
CA CYS A 203 6.37 -12.71 19.62
C CYS A 203 7.87 -12.44 19.86
N LEU A 204 8.24 -11.44 20.69
CA LEU A 204 9.61 -11.12 21.11
C LEU A 204 9.83 -11.47 22.58
#